data_275e4299b99ea0af80cd3239a7ec5603
#
_entry.id   275e4299b99ea0af80cd3239a7ec5603
#
_cell.length_a   1.000
_cell.length_b   1.000
_cell.length_c   1.000
_cell.angle_alpha   90.00
_cell.angle_beta   90.00
_cell.angle_gamma   90.00
#
_symmetry.space_group_name_H-M   'P 1'
#
loop_
_entity.id
_entity.type
_entity.pdbx_description
1 polymer ?
#
loop_
_entity_poly.entity_id
_entity_poly.type
_entity_poly.pdbx_seq_one_letter_code
_entity_poly.pdbx_strand_id
1 'polypeptide(L)'
;YEMTSSLVGSEMCIRDSLKPDSKAGMTVNEALENRRSWREYAPEALSLEELSGVMWAAGGVNRPADGRLTAPSALALYPVRVYAFFAEGVYSYDAKARKLVRVAEGDLRRLAGAQDFVYAAPLNLVYIADMSVYEGKSIPAEHVRYLCGQDAAGYAENVNLYTAGHGLKSITRGSAPEAELLKALGLDPKRYFMALAQTVGK
;
A
#
# COMPACT_ATOMS: atom_id res chain seq x y z
N TYR A 1 0.15 -26.57 3.56
CA TYR A 1 -0.99 -26.50 2.62
C TYR A 1 -0.46 -25.82 1.36
N GLU A 2 -0.23 -26.63 0.34
CA GLU A 2 0.18 -26.15 -0.98
C GLU A 2 -0.96 -25.32 -1.57
N MET A 3 -0.64 -24.07 -1.91
CA MET A 3 -1.51 -23.27 -2.76
C MET A 3 -1.38 -23.78 -4.19
N THR A 4 -2.30 -24.61 -4.62
CA THR A 4 -2.41 -25.05 -6.01
C THR A 4 -2.66 -23.85 -6.90
N SER A 5 -1.69 -23.56 -7.76
CA SER A 5 -1.87 -22.70 -8.92
C SER A 5 -2.78 -23.40 -9.92
N SER A 6 -4.04 -23.06 -9.95
CA SER A 6 -4.91 -23.40 -11.06
C SER A 6 -6.13 -22.49 -11.05
N LEU A 7 -6.05 -21.47 -11.89
CA LEU A 7 -7.19 -20.93 -12.64
C LEU A 7 -6.64 -19.95 -13.68
N VAL A 8 -6.22 -20.52 -14.82
CA VAL A 8 -6.03 -19.78 -16.07
C VAL A 8 -7.39 -19.64 -16.70
N GLY A 9 -7.98 -18.49 -16.57
CA GLY A 9 -9.21 -18.07 -17.22
C GLY A 9 -9.39 -16.59 -16.92
N SER A 10 -9.86 -15.81 -17.85
CA SER A 10 -10.01 -14.36 -17.91
C SER A 10 -10.68 -13.66 -16.70
N GLU A 11 -10.51 -14.16 -15.50
CA GLU A 11 -10.94 -13.54 -14.26
C GLU A 11 -9.78 -12.78 -13.62
N MET A 12 -10.03 -11.52 -13.22
CA MET A 12 -9.12 -10.73 -12.40
C MET A 12 -8.59 -11.60 -11.27
N CYS A 13 -7.28 -11.86 -11.23
CA CYS A 13 -6.69 -12.64 -10.17
C CYS A 13 -6.90 -11.91 -8.84
N ILE A 14 -7.72 -12.50 -7.97
CA ILE A 14 -8.06 -11.94 -6.66
C ILE A 14 -7.29 -12.73 -5.61
N ARG A 15 -6.63 -12.01 -4.68
CA ARG A 15 -6.02 -12.60 -3.49
C ARG A 15 -6.79 -12.15 -2.26
N ASP A 16 -7.35 -13.08 -1.54
CA ASP A 16 -7.98 -12.80 -0.25
C ASP A 16 -6.92 -12.48 0.80
N SER A 17 -7.17 -11.50 1.64
CA SER A 17 -6.35 -11.21 2.81
C SER A 17 -7.05 -11.63 4.10
N LEU A 18 -6.26 -12.09 5.07
CA LEU A 18 -6.74 -12.52 6.38
C LEU A 18 -7.12 -11.31 7.25
N LYS A 19 -7.93 -11.55 8.27
CA LYS A 19 -8.11 -10.56 9.33
C LYS A 19 -6.84 -10.58 10.20
N PRO A 20 -6.17 -9.42 10.42
CA PRO A 20 -4.99 -9.38 11.27
C PRO A 20 -5.30 -9.81 12.71
N ASP A 21 -4.37 -10.51 13.34
CA ASP A 21 -4.42 -10.77 14.77
C ASP A 21 -4.03 -9.49 15.53
N SER A 22 -4.99 -8.91 16.24
CA SER A 22 -4.77 -7.68 17.02
C SER A 22 -3.91 -7.88 18.27
N LYS A 23 -3.54 -9.12 18.60
CA LYS A 23 -2.69 -9.47 19.73
C LYS A 23 -1.29 -9.88 19.32
N ALA A 24 -1.05 -10.05 18.01
CA ALA A 24 0.27 -10.38 17.48
C ALA A 24 1.18 -9.14 17.43
N GLY A 25 2.48 -9.38 17.52
CA GLY A 25 3.50 -8.35 17.40
C GLY A 25 3.86 -7.67 18.72
N MET A 26 4.75 -6.69 18.62
CA MET A 26 5.23 -5.87 19.73
C MET A 26 4.20 -4.79 20.11
N THR A 27 4.36 -4.21 21.29
CA THR A 27 3.63 -3.01 21.67
C THR A 27 3.99 -1.83 20.76
N VAL A 28 3.13 -0.80 20.71
CA VAL A 28 3.40 0.43 19.92
C VAL A 28 4.72 1.09 20.34
N ASN A 29 5.04 1.11 21.65
CA ASN A 29 6.30 1.69 22.13
C ASN A 29 7.51 0.93 21.63
N GLU A 30 7.50 -0.40 21.70
CA GLU A 30 8.57 -1.24 21.17
C GLU A 30 8.70 -1.11 19.64
N ALA A 31 7.56 -1.00 18.92
CA ALA A 31 7.58 -0.76 17.49
C ALA A 31 8.21 0.60 17.14
N LEU A 32 7.90 1.66 17.90
CA LEU A 32 8.52 2.98 17.75
C LEU A 32 10.04 2.94 18.01
N GLU A 33 10.50 2.22 19.03
CA GLU A 33 11.92 2.04 19.33
C GLU A 33 12.66 1.28 18.23
N ASN A 34 12.02 0.29 17.61
CA ASN A 34 12.61 -0.57 16.60
C ASN A 34 12.48 -0.03 15.16
N ARG A 35 11.55 0.88 14.90
CA ARG A 35 11.31 1.41 13.57
C ARG A 35 12.55 2.11 13.00
N ARG A 36 12.97 1.68 11.83
CA ARG A 36 14.05 2.31 11.05
C ARG A 36 13.84 2.13 9.55
N SER A 37 14.49 2.95 8.74
CA SER A 37 14.45 2.84 7.28
C SER A 37 15.46 1.81 6.79
N TRP A 38 14.98 0.70 6.25
CA TRP A 38 15.80 -0.39 5.72
C TRP A 38 15.98 -0.28 4.21
N ARG A 39 17.15 -0.67 3.72
CA ARG A 39 17.50 -0.68 2.29
C ARG A 39 18.04 -2.01 1.81
N GLU A 40 18.00 -3.02 2.67
CA GLU A 40 18.42 -4.39 2.37
C GLU A 40 17.27 -5.32 2.74
N TYR A 41 16.87 -6.15 1.79
CA TYR A 41 15.73 -7.06 1.91
C TYR A 41 16.13 -8.45 1.44
N ALA A 42 15.65 -9.47 2.15
CA ALA A 42 15.70 -10.84 1.68
C ALA A 42 14.71 -11.03 0.52
N PRO A 43 15.01 -11.93 -0.44
CA PRO A 43 14.15 -12.16 -1.61
C PRO A 43 12.88 -12.96 -1.29
N GLU A 44 12.77 -13.49 -0.07
CA GLU A 44 11.64 -14.32 0.33
C GLU A 44 10.35 -13.52 0.33
N ALA A 45 9.31 -14.11 -0.23
CA ALA A 45 7.96 -13.55 -0.21
C ALA A 45 7.45 -13.42 1.24
N LEU A 46 6.60 -12.44 1.46
CA LEU A 46 5.82 -12.35 2.69
C LEU A 46 4.83 -13.51 2.77
N SER A 47 4.63 -14.06 3.97
CA SER A 47 3.54 -14.99 4.20
C SER A 47 2.18 -14.31 3.99
N LEU A 48 1.11 -15.09 3.84
CA LEU A 48 -0.23 -14.53 3.70
C LEU A 48 -0.62 -13.69 4.93
N GLU A 49 -0.20 -14.09 6.12
CA GLU A 49 -0.45 -13.35 7.36
C GLU A 49 0.32 -12.03 7.40
N GLU A 50 1.62 -12.05 7.09
CA GLU A 50 2.46 -10.86 7.00
C GLU A 50 1.92 -9.87 5.97
N LEU A 51 1.61 -10.34 4.76
CA LEU A 51 1.02 -9.52 3.69
C LEU A 51 -0.32 -8.93 4.12
N SER A 52 -1.21 -9.75 4.71
CA SER A 52 -2.53 -9.31 5.16
C SER A 52 -2.45 -8.22 6.22
N GLY A 53 -1.51 -8.36 7.16
CA GLY A 53 -1.27 -7.36 8.18
C GLY A 53 -0.70 -6.07 7.63
N VAL A 54 0.26 -6.15 6.71
CA VAL A 54 0.81 -4.98 6.00
C VAL A 54 -0.28 -4.23 5.23
N MET A 55 -1.12 -4.94 4.47
CA MET A 55 -2.21 -4.32 3.71
C MET A 55 -3.26 -3.69 4.62
N TRP A 56 -3.58 -4.35 5.74
CA TRP A 56 -4.50 -3.78 6.72
C TRP A 56 -3.92 -2.52 7.39
N ALA A 57 -2.64 -2.52 7.76
CA ALA A 57 -1.96 -1.35 8.28
C ALA A 57 -1.97 -0.19 7.27
N ALA A 58 -1.77 -0.50 5.98
CA ALA A 58 -1.73 0.47 4.88
C ALA A 58 -3.07 1.15 4.55
N GLY A 59 -4.16 0.79 5.22
CA GLY A 59 -5.46 1.43 4.97
C GLY A 59 -6.63 0.46 5.06
N GLY A 60 -6.53 -0.58 5.87
CA GLY A 60 -7.62 -1.52 6.12
C GLY A 60 -8.76 -0.90 6.94
N VAL A 61 -9.95 -1.47 6.82
CA VAL A 61 -11.11 -1.07 7.62
C VAL A 61 -10.92 -1.57 9.06
N ASN A 62 -10.86 -0.63 10.02
CA ASN A 62 -10.81 -0.94 11.45
C ASN A 62 -12.14 -0.68 12.17
N ARG A 63 -13.06 0.03 11.54
CA ARG A 63 -14.40 0.31 12.04
C ARG A 63 -15.45 -0.10 11.00
N PRO A 64 -15.83 -1.39 10.96
CA PRO A 64 -16.73 -1.91 9.92
C PRO A 64 -18.11 -1.25 9.90
N ALA A 65 -18.59 -0.74 11.05
CA ALA A 65 -19.91 -0.13 11.16
C ALA A 65 -20.02 1.19 10.35
N ASP A 66 -18.93 1.95 10.24
CA ASP A 66 -18.88 3.23 9.53
C ASP A 66 -17.89 3.25 8.37
N GLY A 67 -17.23 2.13 8.11
CA GLY A 67 -16.30 1.93 7.01
C GLY A 67 -14.98 2.70 7.13
N ARG A 68 -14.65 3.20 8.31
CA ARG A 68 -13.44 3.98 8.54
C ARG A 68 -12.20 3.09 8.61
N LEU A 69 -11.06 3.71 8.24
CA LEU A 69 -9.81 3.00 8.03
C LEU A 69 -8.86 3.14 9.23
N THR A 70 -7.76 2.40 9.18
CA THR A 70 -6.69 2.41 10.19
C THR A 70 -5.99 3.75 10.35
N ALA A 71 -6.00 4.61 9.32
CA ALA A 71 -5.49 5.97 9.39
C ALA A 71 -6.63 7.00 9.24
N PRO A 72 -6.49 8.21 9.80
CA PRO A 72 -7.44 9.30 9.58
C PRO A 72 -7.37 9.81 8.14
N SER A 73 -8.43 10.49 7.70
CA SER A 73 -8.46 11.20 6.43
C SER A 73 -9.24 12.52 6.60
N ALA A 74 -8.77 13.56 5.93
CA ALA A 74 -9.44 14.85 5.93
C ALA A 74 -10.87 14.69 5.42
N LEU A 75 -11.84 15.22 6.18
CA LEU A 75 -13.27 15.09 5.91
C LEU A 75 -13.77 13.64 5.76
N ALA A 76 -12.99 12.65 6.20
CA ALA A 76 -13.23 11.22 6.00
C ALA A 76 -13.45 10.82 4.51
N LEU A 77 -12.78 11.47 3.58
CA LEU A 77 -12.94 11.25 2.14
C LEU A 77 -12.07 10.10 1.60
N TYR A 78 -10.98 9.75 2.29
CA TYR A 78 -10.10 8.63 1.93
C TYR A 78 -9.65 8.63 0.46
N PRO A 79 -8.96 9.68 -0.01
CA PRO A 79 -8.53 9.84 -1.40
C PRO A 79 -7.47 8.81 -1.80
N VAL A 80 -6.73 8.26 -0.85
CA VAL A 80 -5.55 7.43 -1.11
C VAL A 80 -5.95 5.98 -1.37
N ARG A 81 -5.52 5.49 -2.54
CA ARG A 81 -5.61 4.08 -2.94
C ARG A 81 -4.25 3.42 -2.78
N VAL A 82 -4.24 2.19 -2.27
CA VAL A 82 -3.01 1.43 -2.06
C VAL A 82 -2.84 0.41 -3.18
N TYR A 83 -1.70 0.47 -3.86
CA TYR A 83 -1.30 -0.49 -4.88
C TYR A 83 -0.12 -1.31 -4.38
N ALA A 84 -0.21 -2.63 -4.51
CA ALA A 84 0.83 -3.58 -4.14
C ALA A 84 1.53 -4.10 -5.40
N PHE A 85 2.83 -3.87 -5.51
CA PHE A 85 3.68 -4.26 -6.62
C PHE A 85 4.49 -5.50 -6.23
N PHE A 86 4.26 -6.59 -6.93
CA PHE A 86 4.99 -7.85 -6.84
C PHE A 86 5.72 -8.16 -8.15
N ALA A 87 6.56 -9.18 -8.16
CA ALA A 87 7.22 -9.64 -9.37
C ALA A 87 6.25 -10.11 -10.47
N GLU A 88 5.10 -10.65 -10.09
CA GLU A 88 4.09 -11.19 -11.02
C GLU A 88 3.04 -10.18 -11.46
N GLY A 89 2.95 -9.00 -10.82
CA GLY A 89 1.97 -7.99 -11.19
C GLY A 89 1.69 -6.94 -10.14
N VAL A 90 0.78 -6.05 -10.49
CA VAL A 90 0.30 -4.97 -9.62
C VAL A 90 -1.13 -5.21 -9.23
N TYR A 91 -1.42 -5.00 -7.95
CA TYR A 91 -2.74 -5.22 -7.36
C TYR A 91 -3.23 -3.97 -6.64
N SER A 92 -4.50 -3.63 -6.83
CA SER A 92 -5.19 -2.62 -6.03
C SER A 92 -5.79 -3.25 -4.78
N TYR A 93 -5.66 -2.63 -3.63
CA TYR A 93 -6.24 -3.12 -2.39
C TYR A 93 -7.68 -2.64 -2.20
N ASP A 94 -8.61 -3.57 -2.14
CA ASP A 94 -9.98 -3.33 -1.67
C ASP A 94 -10.05 -3.58 -0.16
N ALA A 95 -10.03 -2.52 0.61
CA ALA A 95 -10.04 -2.57 2.07
C ALA A 95 -11.36 -3.14 2.64
N LYS A 96 -12.50 -2.93 1.96
CA LYS A 96 -13.81 -3.41 2.41
C LYS A 96 -13.96 -4.90 2.20
N ALA A 97 -13.59 -5.36 1.00
CA ALA A 97 -13.59 -6.79 0.67
C ALA A 97 -12.38 -7.53 1.24
N ARG A 98 -11.34 -6.81 1.70
CA ARG A 98 -10.03 -7.34 2.11
C ARG A 98 -9.42 -8.21 1.01
N LYS A 99 -9.32 -7.63 -0.19
CA LYS A 99 -8.83 -8.33 -1.38
C LYS A 99 -7.79 -7.49 -2.11
N LEU A 100 -6.85 -8.18 -2.72
CA LEU A 100 -5.95 -7.65 -3.71
C LEU A 100 -6.49 -8.02 -5.09
N VAL A 101 -6.86 -7.02 -5.88
CA VAL A 101 -7.41 -7.17 -7.23
C VAL A 101 -6.33 -6.81 -8.23
N ARG A 102 -5.93 -7.74 -9.10
CA ARG A 102 -4.88 -7.50 -10.10
C ARG A 102 -5.31 -6.45 -11.11
N VAL A 103 -4.50 -5.42 -11.29
CA VAL A 103 -4.72 -4.30 -12.22
C VAL A 103 -3.70 -4.24 -13.36
N ALA A 104 -2.55 -4.89 -13.20
CA ALA A 104 -1.55 -5.03 -14.25
C ALA A 104 -0.75 -6.33 -14.08
N GLU A 105 -0.25 -6.87 -15.17
CA GLU A 105 0.58 -8.08 -15.22
C GLU A 105 2.07 -7.74 -15.38
N GLY A 106 2.93 -8.67 -14.98
CA GLY A 106 4.38 -8.59 -15.12
C GLY A 106 5.07 -7.77 -14.04
N ASP A 107 6.38 -7.80 -14.05
CA ASP A 107 7.22 -7.13 -13.05
C ASP A 107 7.34 -5.63 -13.32
N LEU A 108 6.49 -4.87 -12.66
CA LEU A 108 6.48 -3.41 -12.73
C LEU A 108 7.07 -2.73 -11.48
N ARG A 109 7.80 -3.47 -10.63
CA ARG A 109 8.40 -2.92 -9.38
C ARG A 109 9.32 -1.73 -9.62
N ARG A 110 9.97 -1.61 -10.79
CA ARG A 110 10.78 -0.43 -11.16
C ARG A 110 9.96 0.86 -11.26
N LEU A 111 8.67 0.77 -11.47
CA LEU A 111 7.77 1.93 -11.45
C LEU A 111 7.43 2.39 -10.02
N ALA A 112 7.71 1.59 -9.01
CA ALA A 112 7.54 1.97 -7.62
C ALA A 112 8.75 2.73 -7.05
N GLY A 113 9.87 2.85 -7.79
CA GLY A 113 11.05 3.62 -7.39
C GLY A 113 12.30 3.25 -8.18
N ALA A 114 13.30 4.11 -8.14
CA ALA A 114 14.52 3.98 -8.95
C ALA A 114 15.68 3.27 -8.25
N GLN A 115 15.59 3.03 -6.92
CA GLN A 115 16.67 2.41 -6.16
C GLN A 115 16.68 0.89 -6.35
N ASP A 116 17.85 0.27 -6.35
CA ASP A 116 18.01 -1.17 -6.61
C ASP A 116 17.25 -2.05 -5.61
N PHE A 117 17.23 -1.67 -4.34
CA PHE A 117 16.48 -2.42 -3.31
C PHE A 117 14.97 -2.48 -3.56
N VAL A 118 14.40 -1.53 -4.32
CA VAL A 118 12.98 -1.53 -4.71
C VAL A 118 12.67 -2.74 -5.58
N TYR A 119 13.60 -3.06 -6.49
CA TYR A 119 13.45 -4.20 -7.38
C TYR A 119 13.78 -5.53 -6.70
N ALA A 120 14.69 -5.52 -5.73
CA ALA A 120 15.07 -6.71 -4.98
C ALA A 120 13.99 -7.17 -3.98
N ALA A 121 13.29 -6.21 -3.37
CA ALA A 121 12.31 -6.49 -2.33
C ALA A 121 11.07 -7.24 -2.86
N PRO A 122 10.45 -8.10 -2.03
CA PRO A 122 9.28 -8.89 -2.44
C PRO A 122 8.02 -8.05 -2.65
N LEU A 123 7.90 -6.90 -1.99
CA LEU A 123 6.72 -6.05 -2.04
C LEU A 123 7.10 -4.56 -2.07
N ASN A 124 6.45 -3.82 -2.96
CA ASN A 124 6.41 -2.36 -2.87
C ASN A 124 4.96 -1.87 -2.83
N LEU A 125 4.66 -0.97 -1.93
CA LEU A 125 3.39 -0.27 -1.86
C LEU A 125 3.54 1.09 -2.55
N VAL A 126 2.52 1.49 -3.29
CA VAL A 126 2.41 2.82 -3.88
C VAL A 126 1.07 3.41 -3.48
N TYR A 127 1.11 4.60 -2.91
CA TYR A 127 -0.04 5.35 -2.42
C TYR A 127 -0.42 6.39 -3.48
N ILE A 128 -1.51 6.14 -4.20
CA ILE A 128 -1.99 7.00 -5.28
C ILE A 128 -3.25 7.73 -4.81
N ALA A 129 -3.21 9.03 -4.86
CA ALA A 129 -4.32 9.88 -4.46
C ALA A 129 -5.27 10.14 -5.64
N ASP A 130 -6.56 10.02 -5.39
CA ASP A 130 -7.66 10.39 -6.27
C ASP A 130 -8.19 11.76 -5.83
N MET A 131 -7.81 12.82 -6.54
CA MET A 131 -8.21 14.19 -6.20
C MET A 131 -9.69 14.44 -6.45
N SER A 132 -10.36 13.63 -7.27
CA SER A 132 -11.78 13.84 -7.61
C SER A 132 -12.73 13.70 -6.42
N VAL A 133 -12.31 13.05 -5.33
CA VAL A 133 -13.13 12.96 -4.10
C VAL A 133 -13.36 14.33 -3.44
N TYR A 134 -12.56 15.34 -3.83
CA TYR A 134 -12.69 16.72 -3.35
C TYR A 134 -13.48 17.61 -4.32
N GLU A 135 -13.94 17.10 -5.47
CA GLU A 135 -14.76 17.86 -6.39
C GLU A 135 -16.02 18.39 -5.70
N GLY A 136 -16.36 19.65 -5.99
CA GLY A 136 -17.48 20.34 -5.34
C GLY A 136 -17.20 20.80 -3.90
N LYS A 137 -15.99 20.57 -3.36
CA LYS A 137 -15.55 21.13 -2.07
C LYS A 137 -14.85 22.48 -2.33
N SER A 138 -15.10 23.47 -1.47
CA SER A 138 -14.42 24.77 -1.54
C SER A 138 -13.00 24.69 -0.96
N ILE A 139 -12.15 23.84 -1.57
CA ILE A 139 -10.76 23.61 -1.16
C ILE A 139 -9.85 23.90 -2.35
N PRO A 140 -8.84 24.80 -2.22
CA PRO A 140 -7.87 25.05 -3.28
C PRO A 140 -7.12 23.78 -3.71
N ALA A 141 -6.81 23.63 -5.00
CA ALA A 141 -6.17 22.42 -5.55
C ALA A 141 -4.82 22.08 -4.88
N GLU A 142 -4.02 23.10 -4.58
CA GLU A 142 -2.76 22.96 -3.83
C GLU A 142 -2.99 22.37 -2.44
N HIS A 143 -4.06 22.78 -1.76
CA HIS A 143 -4.41 22.26 -0.44
C HIS A 143 -4.95 20.83 -0.51
N VAL A 144 -5.64 20.45 -1.60
CA VAL A 144 -6.06 19.06 -1.84
C VAL A 144 -4.84 18.14 -1.90
N ARG A 145 -3.79 18.52 -2.65
CA ARG A 145 -2.55 17.70 -2.71
C ARG A 145 -1.89 17.58 -1.34
N TYR A 146 -1.88 18.63 -0.55
CA TYR A 146 -1.36 18.61 0.82
C TYR A 146 -2.14 17.64 1.72
N LEU A 147 -3.47 17.68 1.70
CA LEU A 147 -4.33 16.76 2.45
C LEU A 147 -4.12 15.30 2.03
N CYS A 148 -4.04 15.03 0.73
CA CYS A 148 -3.75 13.70 0.21
C CYS A 148 -2.37 13.17 0.68
N GLY A 149 -1.37 14.07 0.72
CA GLY A 149 -0.04 13.74 1.23
C GLY A 149 -0.04 13.37 2.72
N GLN A 150 -0.82 14.09 3.53
CA GLN A 150 -1.00 13.76 4.95
C GLN A 150 -1.68 12.40 5.15
N ASP A 151 -2.73 12.10 4.39
CA ASP A 151 -3.41 10.81 4.44
C ASP A 151 -2.45 9.67 4.08
N ALA A 152 -1.69 9.83 2.99
CA ALA A 152 -0.69 8.84 2.56
C ALA A 152 0.43 8.64 3.60
N ALA A 153 0.87 9.72 4.26
CA ALA A 153 1.87 9.64 5.33
C ALA A 153 1.35 8.84 6.53
N GLY A 154 0.07 9.02 6.89
CA GLY A 154 -0.58 8.23 7.93
C GLY A 154 -0.61 6.74 7.60
N TYR A 155 -0.92 6.38 6.36
CA TYR A 155 -0.90 4.99 5.90
C TYR A 155 0.52 4.40 5.93
N ALA A 156 1.49 5.15 5.40
CA ALA A 156 2.87 4.70 5.36
C ALA A 156 3.47 4.52 6.76
N GLU A 157 3.16 5.41 7.72
CA GLU A 157 3.65 5.27 9.09
C GLU A 157 3.01 4.08 9.82
N ASN A 158 1.72 3.81 9.60
CA ASN A 158 1.10 2.58 10.11
C ASN A 158 1.83 1.33 9.63
N VAL A 159 2.23 1.28 8.35
CA VAL A 159 3.02 0.17 7.81
C VAL A 159 4.42 0.13 8.43
N ASN A 160 5.10 1.28 8.62
CA ASN A 160 6.40 1.34 9.28
C ASN A 160 6.35 0.75 10.69
N LEU A 161 5.34 1.11 11.47
CA LEU A 161 5.17 0.60 12.83
C LEU A 161 4.75 -0.88 12.85
N TYR A 162 3.84 -1.26 11.95
CA TYR A 162 3.44 -2.66 11.82
C TYR A 162 4.64 -3.56 11.48
N THR A 163 5.43 -3.18 10.49
CA THR A 163 6.60 -3.95 10.06
C THR A 163 7.64 -4.04 11.16
N ALA A 164 7.94 -2.93 11.86
CA ALA A 164 8.85 -2.93 12.99
C ALA A 164 8.37 -3.84 14.13
N GLY A 165 7.07 -3.82 14.44
CA GLY A 165 6.47 -4.65 15.48
C GLY A 165 6.38 -6.15 15.15
N HIS A 166 6.56 -6.52 13.87
CA HIS A 166 6.44 -7.91 13.40
C HIS A 166 7.76 -8.48 12.82
N GLY A 167 8.90 -7.80 13.06
CA GLY A 167 10.21 -8.26 12.58
C GLY A 167 10.39 -8.13 11.06
N LEU A 168 9.55 -7.35 10.40
CA LEU A 168 9.66 -7.02 9.00
C LEU A 168 10.43 -5.70 8.82
N LYS A 169 10.88 -5.45 7.61
CA LYS A 169 11.62 -4.26 7.21
C LYS A 169 10.78 -3.37 6.31
N SER A 170 10.91 -2.05 6.46
CA SER A 170 10.27 -1.10 5.54
C SER A 170 11.06 0.18 5.37
N ILE A 171 10.75 0.90 4.29
CA ILE A 171 11.20 2.28 4.03
C ILE A 171 10.16 3.03 3.22
N THR A 172 9.78 4.21 3.69
CA THR A 172 8.93 5.15 2.95
C THR A 172 9.78 6.01 2.02
N ARG A 173 9.28 6.27 0.81
CA ARG A 173 9.97 7.03 -0.25
C ARG A 173 9.02 8.02 -0.91
N GLY A 174 9.57 9.19 -1.31
CA GLY A 174 8.82 10.26 -1.97
C GLY A 174 8.98 10.32 -3.49
N SER A 175 9.78 9.43 -4.10
CA SER A 175 10.06 9.49 -5.53
C SER A 175 9.90 8.16 -6.24
N ALA A 176 9.26 8.22 -7.42
CA ALA A 176 9.15 7.17 -8.40
C ALA A 176 8.90 7.82 -9.79
N PRO A 177 9.00 7.09 -10.91
CA PRO A 177 8.67 7.61 -12.23
C PRO A 177 7.14 7.77 -12.40
N GLU A 178 6.57 8.82 -11.81
CA GLU A 178 5.11 9.02 -11.69
C GLU A 178 4.38 8.95 -13.04
N ALA A 179 4.93 9.56 -14.09
CA ALA A 179 4.26 9.60 -15.40
C ALA A 179 4.10 8.19 -16.00
N GLU A 180 5.16 7.39 -15.96
CA GLU A 180 5.17 6.00 -16.43
C GLU A 180 4.30 5.12 -15.54
N LEU A 181 4.35 5.33 -14.22
CA LEU A 181 3.53 4.64 -13.24
C LEU A 181 2.03 4.83 -13.52
N LEU A 182 1.56 6.07 -13.61
CA LEU A 182 0.15 6.37 -13.86
C LEU A 182 -0.30 5.83 -15.23
N LYS A 183 0.55 5.98 -16.26
CA LYS A 183 0.28 5.42 -17.58
C LYS A 183 0.14 3.90 -17.57
N ALA A 184 1.03 3.19 -16.87
CA ALA A 184 0.98 1.73 -16.76
C ALA A 184 -0.28 1.23 -16.03
N LEU A 185 -0.82 2.03 -15.11
CA LEU A 185 -2.05 1.73 -14.37
C LEU A 185 -3.32 2.28 -15.05
N GLY A 186 -3.20 2.96 -16.20
CA GLY A 186 -4.35 3.57 -16.90
C GLY A 186 -5.02 4.71 -16.12
N LEU A 187 -4.24 5.42 -15.28
CA LEU A 187 -4.74 6.51 -14.43
C LEU A 187 -4.47 7.89 -15.06
N ASP A 188 -5.49 8.74 -15.10
CA ASP A 188 -5.38 10.12 -15.62
C ASP A 188 -4.56 11.01 -14.67
N PRO A 189 -3.42 11.58 -15.11
CA PRO A 189 -2.57 12.44 -14.27
C PRO A 189 -3.23 13.76 -13.86
N LYS A 190 -4.34 14.16 -14.50
CA LYS A 190 -5.13 15.31 -14.05
C LYS A 190 -5.93 15.01 -12.78
N ARG A 191 -6.27 13.75 -12.56
CA ARG A 191 -7.07 13.28 -11.44
C ARG A 191 -6.24 12.58 -10.37
N TYR A 192 -5.23 11.84 -10.78
CA TYR A 192 -4.42 11.02 -9.89
C TYR A 192 -2.98 11.51 -9.78
N PHE A 193 -2.37 11.33 -8.62
CA PHE A 193 -0.93 11.49 -8.44
C PHE A 193 -0.40 10.50 -7.41
N MET A 194 0.90 10.20 -7.51
CA MET A 194 1.59 9.40 -6.51
C MET A 194 1.97 10.26 -5.31
N ALA A 195 1.38 10.00 -4.16
CA ALA A 195 1.70 10.71 -2.93
C ALA A 195 2.99 10.17 -2.28
N LEU A 196 3.09 8.85 -2.13
CA LEU A 196 4.25 8.16 -1.53
C LEU A 196 4.42 6.77 -2.15
N ALA A 197 5.61 6.20 -1.97
CA ALA A 197 5.88 4.79 -2.17
C ALA A 197 6.57 4.20 -0.93
N GLN A 198 6.49 2.88 -0.75
CA GLN A 198 7.07 2.21 0.40
C GLN A 198 7.52 0.81 0.00
N THR A 199 8.72 0.42 0.42
CA THR A 199 9.25 -0.93 0.21
C THR A 199 9.09 -1.74 1.49
N VAL A 200 8.69 -3.00 1.37
CA VAL A 200 8.44 -3.92 2.48
C VAL A 200 9.05 -5.29 2.17
N GLY A 201 9.65 -5.93 3.17
CA GLY A 201 10.23 -7.27 3.06
C GLY A 201 10.79 -7.79 4.38
N LYS A 202 11.60 -8.84 4.30
CA LYS A 202 12.32 -9.48 5.42
C LYS A 202 13.75 -9.04 5.51
#